data_58e9129596660317863a248deeb91e2f
#
_entry.id   58e9129596660317863a248deeb91e2f
#
_cell.length_a   1.000
_cell.length_b   1.000
_cell.length_c   1.000
_cell.angle_alpha   90.00
_cell.angle_beta   90.00
_cell.angle_gamma   90.00
#
_symmetry.space_group_name_H-M   'P 1'
#
loop_
_entity.id
_entity.type
_entity.pdbx_description
1 polymer ?
#
loop_
_entity_poly.entity_id
_entity_poly.type
_entity_poly.pdbx_seq_one_letter_code
_entity_poly.pdbx_strand_id
1 'polypeptide(L)'
;TSTGLGDIAESKAIQKLFGEHAYNIQINSTKSMTGHLLGSAGIIEAISTIGAMNNSIVPPTINHFTDDENLDPKIDYTFNKPKEKNVEYALSNTFGFGGHNACVIFKKYK
;
A
#
# COMPACT_ATOMS: atom_id res chain seq x y z
N THR A 1 -8.45 -1.54 -2.54
CA THR A 1 -9.52 -1.97 -3.48
C THR A 1 -10.34 -0.81 -4.03
N SER A 2 -10.06 0.41 -3.62
CA SER A 2 -10.82 1.62 -4.00
C SER A 2 -12.31 1.52 -3.64
N THR A 3 -12.59 1.03 -2.44
CA THR A 3 -13.94 1.02 -1.88
C THR A 3 -14.04 2.10 -0.80
N GLY A 4 -15.17 2.82 -0.74
CA GLY A 4 -15.32 3.98 0.15
C GLY A 4 -15.12 3.67 1.64
N LEU A 5 -15.48 2.47 2.11
CA LEU A 5 -15.25 2.06 3.50
C LEU A 5 -13.89 1.37 3.68
N GLY A 6 -13.44 0.59 2.70
CA GLY A 6 -12.23 -0.23 2.80
C GLY A 6 -10.97 0.61 2.93
N ASP A 7 -10.81 1.59 2.05
CA ASP A 7 -9.62 2.45 2.02
C ASP A 7 -9.49 3.28 3.31
N ILE A 8 -10.62 3.83 3.81
CA ILE A 8 -10.66 4.58 5.07
C ILE A 8 -10.31 3.68 6.25
N ALA A 9 -10.87 2.47 6.30
CA ALA A 9 -10.63 1.52 7.40
C ALA A 9 -9.16 1.08 7.43
N GLU A 10 -8.57 0.78 6.26
CA GLU A 10 -7.16 0.39 6.14
C GLU A 10 -6.24 1.55 6.56
N SER A 11 -6.49 2.75 6.08
CA SER A 11 -5.72 3.94 6.46
C SER A 11 -5.75 4.18 7.96
N LYS A 12 -6.93 4.10 8.60
CA LYS A 12 -7.07 4.24 10.05
C LYS A 12 -6.34 3.12 10.81
N ALA A 13 -6.36 1.89 10.31
CA ALA A 13 -5.64 0.78 10.93
C ALA A 13 -4.13 1.00 10.89
N ILE A 14 -3.59 1.47 9.76
CA ILE A 14 -2.18 1.82 9.61
C ILE A 14 -1.79 2.95 10.59
N GLN A 15 -2.59 4.01 10.67
CA GLN A 15 -2.35 5.10 11.62
C GLN A 15 -2.38 4.61 13.08
N LYS A 16 -3.34 3.77 13.42
CA LYS A 16 -3.45 3.20 14.78
C LYS A 16 -2.26 2.33 15.15
N LEU A 17 -1.75 1.55 14.19
CA LEU A 17 -0.62 0.65 14.40
C LEU A 17 0.72 1.42 14.54
N PHE A 18 0.97 2.35 13.63
CA PHE A 18 2.26 3.01 13.50
C PHE A 18 2.33 4.38 14.21
N GLY A 19 1.18 4.93 14.64
CA GLY A 19 1.13 6.25 15.28
C GLY A 19 1.77 7.32 14.40
N GLU A 20 2.61 8.16 14.98
CA GLU A 20 3.35 9.23 14.27
C GLU A 20 4.28 8.71 13.17
N HIS A 21 4.74 7.45 13.29
CA HIS A 21 5.59 6.85 12.25
C HIS A 21 4.84 6.64 10.92
N ALA A 22 3.51 6.58 10.93
CA ALA A 22 2.70 6.48 9.73
C ALA A 22 2.98 7.61 8.72
N TYR A 23 3.39 8.80 9.20
CA TYR A 23 3.75 9.94 8.34
C TYR A 23 5.09 9.78 7.61
N ASN A 24 5.90 8.78 7.99
CA ASN A 24 7.17 8.45 7.36
C ASN A 24 7.08 7.22 6.43
N ILE A 25 5.91 6.60 6.35
CA ILE A 25 5.65 5.43 5.53
C ILE A 25 5.07 5.89 4.18
N GLN A 26 5.50 5.28 3.08
CA GLN A 26 4.82 5.38 1.81
C GLN A 26 3.78 4.26 1.72
N ILE A 27 2.54 4.65 1.47
CA ILE A 27 1.43 3.73 1.24
C ILE A 27 1.08 3.78 -0.24
N ASN A 28 0.75 2.65 -0.83
CA ASN A 28 0.31 2.60 -2.22
C ASN A 28 -0.57 1.39 -2.48
N SER A 29 -1.32 1.42 -3.57
CA SER A 29 -2.00 0.26 -4.11
C SER A 29 -1.65 0.07 -5.58
N THR A 30 -0.94 -1.01 -5.88
CA THR A 30 -0.62 -1.41 -7.24
C THR A 30 -1.85 -1.89 -8.03
N LYS A 31 -2.97 -2.14 -7.34
CA LYS A 31 -4.27 -2.43 -7.99
C LYS A 31 -4.74 -1.30 -8.91
N SER A 32 -4.30 -0.08 -8.66
CA SER A 32 -4.55 1.06 -9.56
C SER A 32 -3.98 0.85 -10.97
N MET A 33 -2.92 0.04 -11.11
CA MET A 33 -2.24 -0.29 -12.37
C MET A 33 -2.61 -1.68 -12.90
N THR A 34 -2.76 -2.67 -12.02
CA THR A 34 -2.95 -4.07 -12.41
C THR A 34 -4.41 -4.52 -12.39
N GLY A 35 -5.29 -3.77 -11.74
CA GLY A 35 -6.62 -4.24 -11.36
C GLY A 35 -6.56 -5.22 -10.18
N HIS A 36 -7.73 -5.62 -9.71
CA HIS A 36 -7.85 -6.59 -8.63
C HIS A 36 -7.85 -8.01 -9.17
N LEU A 37 -6.77 -8.74 -8.95
CA LEU A 37 -6.54 -10.10 -9.48
C LEU A 37 -7.12 -11.21 -8.61
N LEU A 38 -8.01 -10.87 -7.67
CA LEU A 38 -8.68 -11.83 -6.78
C LEU A 38 -7.70 -12.79 -6.10
N GLY A 39 -7.81 -14.10 -6.32
CA GLY A 39 -6.95 -15.10 -5.69
C GLY A 39 -5.45 -14.97 -6.02
N SER A 40 -5.10 -14.32 -7.12
CA SER A 40 -3.68 -14.06 -7.47
C SER A 40 -3.19 -12.67 -7.06
N ALA A 41 -4.05 -11.82 -6.48
CA ALA A 41 -3.67 -10.45 -6.08
C ALA A 41 -2.47 -10.44 -5.13
N GLY A 42 -2.50 -11.27 -4.09
CA GLY A 42 -1.44 -11.32 -3.09
C GLY A 42 -0.07 -11.68 -3.66
N ILE A 43 0.01 -12.61 -4.61
CA ILE A 43 1.30 -12.99 -5.21
C ILE A 43 1.85 -11.90 -6.13
N ILE A 44 0.99 -11.26 -6.92
CA ILE A 44 1.40 -10.16 -7.80
C ILE A 44 1.87 -8.95 -6.96
N GLU A 45 1.18 -8.64 -5.87
CA GLU A 45 1.59 -7.59 -4.94
C GLU A 45 2.89 -7.91 -4.21
N ALA A 46 3.12 -9.18 -3.85
CA ALA A 46 4.40 -9.62 -3.30
C ALA A 46 5.56 -9.43 -4.29
N ILE A 47 5.36 -9.80 -5.56
CA ILE A 47 6.35 -9.61 -6.62
C ILE A 47 6.65 -8.10 -6.81
N SER A 48 5.60 -7.27 -6.86
CA SER A 48 5.75 -5.81 -6.96
C SER A 48 6.50 -5.23 -5.77
N THR A 49 6.22 -5.70 -4.56
CA THR A 49 6.89 -5.29 -3.33
C THR A 49 8.38 -5.64 -3.36
N ILE A 50 8.73 -6.86 -3.73
CA ILE A 50 10.13 -7.29 -3.88
C ILE A 50 10.83 -6.46 -4.95
N GLY A 51 10.16 -6.21 -6.08
CA GLY A 51 10.67 -5.35 -7.15
C GLY A 51 10.94 -3.92 -6.67
N ALA A 52 10.02 -3.34 -5.91
CA ALA A 52 10.17 -2.01 -5.31
C ALA A 52 11.40 -1.94 -4.38
N MET A 53 11.56 -2.94 -3.51
CA MET A 53 12.69 -3.03 -2.59
C MET A 53 14.04 -3.15 -3.33
N ASN A 54 14.10 -4.00 -4.36
CA ASN A 54 15.33 -4.22 -5.11
C ASN A 54 15.76 -3.01 -5.95
N ASN A 55 14.80 -2.25 -6.46
CA ASN A 55 15.06 -1.08 -7.30
C ASN A 55 15.02 0.24 -6.52
N SER A 56 14.73 0.23 -5.23
CA SER A 56 14.58 1.43 -4.40
C SER A 56 13.58 2.45 -4.98
N ILE A 57 12.47 1.95 -5.50
CA ILE A 57 11.38 2.73 -6.08
C ILE A 57 10.04 2.26 -5.52
N VAL A 58 9.31 3.14 -4.87
CA VAL A 58 7.94 2.87 -4.43
C VAL A 58 6.98 3.11 -5.60
N PRO A 59 6.22 2.10 -6.04
CA PRO A 59 5.24 2.26 -7.11
C PRO A 59 4.14 3.24 -6.71
N PRO A 60 3.55 3.98 -7.65
CA PRO A 60 2.47 4.90 -7.34
C PRO A 60 1.10 4.21 -7.23
N THR A 61 0.19 4.86 -6.54
CA THR A 61 -1.26 4.70 -6.73
C THR A 61 -1.68 5.68 -7.83
N ILE A 62 -1.96 5.19 -9.03
CA ILE A 62 -2.35 6.04 -10.17
C ILE A 62 -3.87 6.28 -10.22
N ASN A 63 -4.31 7.16 -11.13
CA ASN A 63 -5.71 7.56 -11.31
C ASN A 63 -6.33 8.29 -10.11
N HIS A 64 -5.51 8.97 -9.34
CA HIS A 64 -5.97 9.85 -8.28
C HIS A 64 -6.18 11.27 -8.83
N PHE A 65 -7.38 11.82 -8.65
CA PHE A 65 -7.79 13.13 -9.16
C PHE A 65 -8.26 14.09 -8.07
N THR A 66 -8.82 13.55 -6.97
CA THR A 66 -9.39 14.34 -5.88
C THR A 66 -9.10 13.67 -4.56
N ASP A 67 -8.67 14.46 -3.58
CA ASP A 67 -8.42 13.97 -2.21
C ASP A 67 -9.74 13.60 -1.53
N ASP A 68 -9.72 12.50 -0.77
CA ASP A 68 -10.82 12.11 0.10
C ASP A 68 -10.67 12.81 1.45
N GLU A 69 -11.66 13.60 1.83
CA GLU A 69 -11.69 14.35 3.09
C GLU A 69 -11.64 13.47 4.36
N ASN A 70 -11.95 12.18 4.22
CA ASN A 70 -11.89 11.21 5.31
C ASN A 70 -10.51 10.57 5.51
N LEU A 71 -9.56 10.85 4.62
CA LEU A 71 -8.18 10.41 4.74
C LEU A 71 -7.30 11.52 5.33
N ASP A 72 -6.30 11.12 6.11
CA ASP A 72 -5.34 12.08 6.66
C ASP A 72 -4.41 12.60 5.56
N PRO A 73 -4.44 13.90 5.24
CA PRO A 73 -3.62 14.49 4.17
C PRO A 73 -2.11 14.49 4.47
N LYS A 74 -1.70 14.19 5.70
CA LYS A 74 -0.28 14.07 6.08
C LYS A 74 0.31 12.71 5.71
N ILE A 75 -0.52 11.73 5.43
CA ILE A 75 -0.06 10.40 5.00
C ILE A 75 0.31 10.44 3.53
N ASP A 76 1.46 9.85 3.21
CA ASP A 76 1.93 9.75 1.84
C ASP A 76 1.37 8.50 1.15
N TYR A 77 0.30 8.66 0.40
CA TYR A 77 -0.32 7.59 -0.41
C TYR A 77 0.35 7.38 -1.76
N THR A 78 1.47 8.02 -2.01
CA THR A 78 2.27 7.88 -3.24
C THR A 78 1.43 8.07 -4.51
N PHE A 79 0.62 9.14 -4.55
CA PHE A 79 -0.31 9.37 -5.65
C PHE A 79 0.40 9.74 -6.96
N ASN A 80 -0.03 9.08 -8.03
CA ASN A 80 0.24 9.34 -9.45
C ASN A 80 1.71 9.27 -9.90
N LYS A 81 2.68 9.42 -9.01
CA LYS A 81 4.11 9.39 -9.35
C LYS A 81 4.88 8.44 -8.43
N PRO A 82 5.79 7.62 -8.97
CA PRO A 82 6.65 6.80 -8.14
C PRO A 82 7.58 7.67 -7.30
N LYS A 83 8.07 7.11 -6.19
CA LYS A 83 9.05 7.77 -5.32
C LYS A 83 10.30 6.92 -5.18
N GLU A 84 11.44 7.53 -5.39
CA GLU A 84 12.73 6.93 -5.05
C GLU A 84 12.86 6.87 -3.52
N LYS A 85 13.05 5.68 -2.99
CA LYS A 85 13.25 5.44 -1.57
C LYS A 85 13.94 4.12 -1.34
N ASN A 86 15.00 4.12 -0.55
CA ASN A 86 15.58 2.87 -0.07
C ASN A 86 14.60 2.21 0.90
N VAL A 87 14.05 1.06 0.50
CA VAL A 87 13.05 0.32 1.26
C VAL A 87 13.72 -0.87 1.92
N GLU A 88 13.92 -0.80 3.23
CA GLU A 88 14.48 -1.89 4.04
C GLU A 88 13.41 -2.91 4.45
N TYR A 89 12.21 -2.41 4.75
CA TYR A 89 11.05 -3.21 5.14
C TYR A 89 9.83 -2.78 4.34
N ALA A 90 9.05 -3.74 3.91
CA ALA A 90 7.78 -3.49 3.25
C ALA A 90 6.71 -4.45 3.77
N LEU A 91 5.46 -3.99 3.77
CA LEU A 91 4.32 -4.74 4.24
C LEU A 91 3.29 -4.79 3.13
N SER A 92 2.77 -5.98 2.86
CA SER A 92 1.68 -6.21 1.91
C SER A 92 0.47 -6.74 2.64
N ASN A 93 -0.65 -6.04 2.51
CA ASN A 93 -1.93 -6.40 3.11
C ASN A 93 -2.87 -6.99 2.08
N THR A 94 -3.62 -8.00 2.47
CA THR A 94 -4.69 -8.58 1.68
C THR A 94 -5.94 -8.75 2.52
N PHE A 95 -7.08 -8.30 2.00
CA PHE A 95 -8.37 -8.43 2.65
C PHE A 95 -9.30 -9.23 1.75
N GLY A 96 -9.73 -10.39 2.24
CA GLY A 96 -10.60 -11.31 1.50
C GLY A 96 -12.04 -11.30 1.99
N PHE A 97 -12.95 -11.76 1.15
CA PHE A 97 -14.35 -11.96 1.52
C PHE A 97 -14.48 -12.87 2.75
N GLY A 98 -15.46 -12.58 3.61
CA GLY A 98 -15.68 -13.31 4.86
C GLY A 98 -14.77 -12.87 6.01
N GLY A 99 -14.05 -11.73 5.87
CA GLY A 99 -13.20 -11.18 6.92
C GLY A 99 -11.82 -11.81 7.02
N HIS A 100 -11.37 -12.48 5.98
CA HIS A 100 -10.01 -13.04 5.90
C HIS A 100 -9.01 -11.92 5.64
N ASN A 101 -8.18 -11.64 6.63
CA ASN A 101 -7.10 -10.65 6.53
C ASN A 101 -5.75 -11.36 6.61
N ALA A 102 -4.85 -11.03 5.71
CA ALA A 102 -3.49 -11.52 5.71
C ALA A 102 -2.51 -10.35 5.52
N CYS A 103 -1.38 -10.46 6.18
CA CYS A 103 -0.31 -9.47 6.09
C CYS A 103 1.02 -10.20 5.96
N VAL A 104 1.85 -9.78 5.02
CA VAL A 104 3.20 -10.29 4.82
C VAL A 104 4.19 -9.16 4.94
N ILE A 105 5.23 -9.37 5.74
CA ILE A 105 6.33 -8.42 5.90
C ILE A 105 7.55 -8.95 5.17
N PHE A 106 8.13 -8.11 4.33
CA PHE A 106 9.38 -8.36 3.64
C PHE A 106 10.49 -7.54 4.26
N LYS A 107 11.66 -8.13 4.36
CA LYS A 107 12.90 -7.45 4.75
C LYS A 107 13.93 -7.65 3.66
N LYS A 108 14.65 -6.57 3.32
CA LYS A 108 15.76 -6.66 2.37
C LYS A 108 16.83 -7.60 2.90
N TYR A 109 17.20 -8.59 2.10
CA TYR A 109 18.33 -9.47 2.43
C TYR A 109 19.63 -8.70 2.26
N LYS A 110 20.51 -8.83 3.24
CA LYS A 110 21.84 -8.17 3.25
C LYS A 110 22.92 -9.16 2.86
#